data_0be3d3441774e1109d9d469d8b76cf5e
#
_entry.id   0be3d3441774e1109d9d469d8b76cf5e
#
_cell.length_a   1.000
_cell.length_b   1.000
_cell.length_c   1.000
_cell.angle_alpha   90.00
_cell.angle_beta   90.00
_cell.angle_gamma   90.00
#
_symmetry.space_group_name_H-M   'P 1'
#
loop_
_entity.id
_entity.type
_entity.pdbx_description
1 polymer ?
#
loop_
_entity_poly.entity_id
_entity_poly.type
_entity_poly.pdbx_seq_one_letter_code
_entity_poly.pdbx_strand_id
1 'polypeptide(L)'
;MFISIFSALYGKVKDRLNDLLLTIFVILLINPYMIFDVGLYLSAFSVLGITKILPYFSNKRDGFVLKSLKLTFSVMLIILPIILYTFGKFSVITFFSNLVLTPIFVICIVISFFILLFGLFSLKVCVLLGLLVNNLLNLIRLNVDFLKDININITFYEYNIVFLIFTYFLLLIYFKRRDFKYFTFDNFKFFILSVMILFVSTNIYNIYKNEVNINFIDIGQGDACLVRGKQNNILIDTGGITFGKGDNGKSVLIPYLQKNGVKKLDFVFISHLDADHCKNLGSLSKEVEIKNLFFRKDGYRDFVKKYGKVKAENIYNIENNLKINLEDVDLEVLKAKDSTEENERSIIVRVIANGKKILFTGDIGAFTENQLIKNDIDCDYLKVAHHGSKNSSSPEFLSASSPKTSIISCGYKNRYNHPHKDALDRIKSTGSDVFRTDLQGNIMLRINKFEEKITGFREIDGNLLGLLNFYFMDILNVIMYLLGFFVLVKIRKDSVIDLEFIEEELWIIYKLWSC
;
A
#
# COMPACT_ATOMS: atom_id res chain seq x y z
N MET A 1 -19.88 9.07 -19.93
CA MET A 1 -20.10 9.84 -21.18
C MET A 1 -21.18 9.19 -22.06
N PHE A 2 -21.03 7.93 -22.50
CA PHE A 2 -22.07 7.27 -23.34
C PHE A 2 -23.45 7.23 -22.69
N ILE A 3 -23.56 6.83 -21.42
CA ILE A 3 -24.83 6.78 -20.67
C ILE A 3 -25.47 8.17 -20.58
N SER A 4 -24.67 9.21 -20.35
CA SER A 4 -25.14 10.62 -20.27
C SER A 4 -25.64 11.14 -21.63
N ILE A 5 -25.01 10.71 -22.72
CA ILE A 5 -25.44 11.04 -24.09
C ILE A 5 -26.74 10.29 -24.41
N PHE A 6 -26.83 9.01 -24.06
CA PHE A 6 -28.02 8.20 -24.24
C PHE A 6 -29.24 8.77 -23.48
N SER A 7 -29.03 9.12 -22.18
CA SER A 7 -30.04 9.77 -21.35
C SER A 7 -30.55 11.08 -21.97
N ALA A 8 -29.64 11.86 -22.56
CA ALA A 8 -30.00 13.13 -23.23
C ALA A 8 -30.80 12.90 -24.54
N LEU A 9 -30.47 11.85 -25.31
CA LEU A 9 -31.19 11.49 -26.54
C LEU A 9 -32.63 11.03 -26.29
N TYR A 10 -32.88 10.39 -25.12
CA TYR A 10 -34.22 9.95 -24.72
C TYR A 10 -35.03 11.00 -23.95
N GLY A 11 -34.61 12.28 -23.97
CA GLY A 11 -35.36 13.41 -23.38
C GLY A 11 -35.54 13.36 -21.86
N LYS A 12 -34.77 12.53 -21.15
CA LYS A 12 -34.82 12.48 -19.69
C LYS A 12 -34.05 13.65 -19.05
N VAL A 13 -34.55 14.14 -17.93
CA VAL A 13 -33.90 15.16 -17.12
C VAL A 13 -32.48 14.71 -16.77
N LYS A 14 -31.48 15.50 -17.10
CA LYS A 14 -30.06 15.21 -16.80
C LYS A 14 -29.81 15.11 -15.29
N ASP A 15 -29.83 13.92 -14.76
CA ASP A 15 -29.34 13.65 -13.40
C ASP A 15 -27.96 13.00 -13.48
N ARG A 16 -26.93 13.85 -13.36
CA ARG A 16 -25.53 13.43 -13.44
C ARG A 16 -25.15 12.42 -12.37
N LEU A 17 -25.85 12.39 -11.25
CA LEU A 17 -25.61 11.45 -10.18
C LEU A 17 -26.10 10.05 -10.55
N ASN A 18 -27.33 9.95 -11.10
CA ASN A 18 -27.88 8.71 -11.57
C ASN A 18 -27.05 8.13 -12.73
N ASP A 19 -26.57 8.99 -13.64
CA ASP A 19 -25.66 8.59 -14.72
C ASP A 19 -24.35 7.99 -14.17
N LEU A 20 -23.78 8.60 -13.12
CA LEU A 20 -22.57 8.11 -12.46
C LEU A 20 -22.83 6.75 -11.79
N LEU A 21 -23.90 6.64 -11.00
CA LEU A 21 -24.25 5.39 -10.30
C LEU A 21 -24.51 4.25 -11.27
N LEU A 22 -25.24 4.51 -12.36
CA LEU A 22 -25.49 3.53 -13.40
C LEU A 22 -24.17 3.11 -14.09
N THR A 23 -23.26 4.05 -14.32
CA THR A 23 -21.95 3.75 -14.91
C THR A 23 -21.15 2.83 -13.99
N ILE A 24 -21.09 3.12 -12.67
CA ILE A 24 -20.41 2.27 -11.68
C ILE A 24 -21.06 0.89 -11.64
N PHE A 25 -22.40 0.82 -11.62
CA PHE A 25 -23.13 -0.44 -11.60
C PHE A 25 -22.80 -1.31 -12.83
N VAL A 26 -22.79 -0.73 -14.04
CA VAL A 26 -22.42 -1.45 -15.26
C VAL A 26 -20.98 -1.95 -15.22
N ILE A 27 -20.03 -1.12 -14.73
CA ILE A 27 -18.62 -1.53 -14.57
C ILE A 27 -18.52 -2.74 -13.63
N LEU A 28 -19.21 -2.69 -12.50
CA LEU A 28 -19.18 -3.76 -11.50
C LEU A 28 -19.91 -5.04 -11.98
N LEU A 29 -20.91 -4.92 -12.84
CA LEU A 29 -21.55 -6.08 -13.50
C LEU A 29 -20.57 -6.79 -14.46
N ILE A 30 -19.75 -6.03 -15.18
CA ILE A 30 -18.76 -6.60 -16.12
C ILE A 30 -17.58 -7.21 -15.35
N ASN A 31 -17.09 -6.50 -14.34
CA ASN A 31 -15.99 -6.96 -13.51
C ASN A 31 -16.19 -6.51 -12.05
N PRO A 32 -16.70 -7.39 -11.17
CA PRO A 32 -16.95 -7.07 -9.77
C PRO A 32 -15.67 -6.72 -8.99
N TYR A 33 -14.50 -7.18 -9.42
CA TYR A 33 -13.22 -6.85 -8.77
C TYR A 33 -12.81 -5.38 -8.92
N MET A 34 -13.43 -4.64 -9.83
CA MET A 34 -13.22 -3.18 -9.96
C MET A 34 -13.64 -2.41 -8.69
N ILE A 35 -14.41 -3.02 -7.79
CA ILE A 35 -14.72 -2.42 -6.49
C ILE A 35 -13.46 -2.19 -5.63
N PHE A 36 -12.38 -2.92 -5.89
CA PHE A 36 -11.10 -2.77 -5.18
C PHE A 36 -10.12 -1.86 -5.94
N ASP A 37 -10.51 -1.37 -7.13
CA ASP A 37 -9.66 -0.51 -7.94
C ASP A 37 -9.74 0.95 -7.48
N VAL A 38 -8.60 1.48 -7.02
CA VAL A 38 -8.48 2.88 -6.59
C VAL A 38 -8.82 3.85 -7.73
N GLY A 39 -8.54 3.49 -8.97
CA GLY A 39 -8.84 4.29 -10.15
C GLY A 39 -10.35 4.51 -10.31
N LEU A 40 -11.17 3.50 -10.02
CA LEU A 40 -12.63 3.65 -10.01
C LEU A 40 -13.07 4.71 -9.00
N TYR A 41 -12.55 4.65 -7.77
CA TYR A 41 -12.89 5.64 -6.72
C TYR A 41 -12.42 7.03 -7.10
N LEU A 42 -11.17 7.20 -7.53
CA LEU A 42 -10.63 8.50 -7.93
C LEU A 42 -11.45 9.12 -9.05
N SER A 43 -11.86 8.32 -10.05
CA SER A 43 -12.71 8.79 -11.17
C SER A 43 -14.12 9.16 -10.70
N ALA A 44 -14.77 8.31 -9.92
CA ALA A 44 -16.12 8.55 -9.42
C ALA A 44 -16.19 9.79 -8.51
N PHE A 45 -15.25 9.92 -7.58
CA PHE A 45 -15.19 11.06 -6.67
C PHE A 45 -14.77 12.35 -7.39
N SER A 46 -13.96 12.27 -8.45
CA SER A 46 -13.69 13.43 -9.31
C SER A 46 -14.96 13.99 -9.96
N VAL A 47 -15.82 13.11 -10.48
CA VAL A 47 -17.12 13.51 -11.04
C VAL A 47 -18.01 14.12 -9.95
N LEU A 48 -18.03 13.59 -8.73
CA LEU A 48 -18.73 14.17 -7.59
C LEU A 48 -18.17 15.55 -7.24
N GLY A 49 -16.85 15.73 -7.23
CA GLY A 49 -16.21 17.04 -7.04
C GLY A 49 -16.69 18.08 -8.04
N ILE A 50 -16.74 17.73 -9.31
CA ILE A 50 -17.21 18.61 -10.38
C ILE A 50 -18.72 18.90 -10.26
N THR A 51 -19.52 17.88 -9.96
CA THR A 51 -20.99 18.01 -10.03
C THR A 51 -21.60 18.58 -8.75
N LYS A 52 -21.01 18.30 -7.59
CA LYS A 52 -21.57 18.68 -6.28
C LYS A 52 -20.77 19.75 -5.56
N ILE A 53 -19.45 19.79 -5.68
CA ILE A 53 -18.57 20.71 -4.94
C ILE A 53 -18.32 21.99 -5.74
N LEU A 54 -17.95 21.87 -7.00
CA LEU A 54 -17.65 23.04 -7.86
C LEU A 54 -18.76 24.09 -7.89
N PRO A 55 -20.07 23.76 -7.93
CA PRO A 55 -21.13 24.78 -7.91
C PRO A 55 -21.14 25.72 -6.69
N TYR A 56 -20.58 25.26 -5.55
CA TYR A 56 -20.47 26.12 -4.35
C TYR A 56 -19.41 27.22 -4.50
N PHE A 57 -18.40 26.99 -5.33
CA PHE A 57 -17.27 27.90 -5.52
C PHE A 57 -17.35 28.71 -6.83
N SER A 58 -18.03 28.17 -7.86
CA SER A 58 -18.03 28.76 -9.19
C SER A 58 -18.97 29.97 -9.29
N ASN A 59 -18.50 31.02 -9.98
CA ASN A 59 -19.31 32.15 -10.34
C ASN A 59 -19.33 32.31 -11.88
N LYS A 60 -20.45 32.79 -12.46
CA LYS A 60 -20.57 32.99 -13.90
C LYS A 60 -19.53 34.00 -14.45
N ARG A 61 -19.06 34.93 -13.62
CA ARG A 61 -18.07 35.96 -13.96
C ARG A 61 -16.61 35.52 -13.84
N ASP A 62 -16.34 34.29 -13.40
CA ASP A 62 -14.97 33.84 -13.22
C ASP A 62 -14.24 33.74 -14.56
N GLY A 63 -13.02 34.26 -14.62
CA GLY A 63 -12.12 34.07 -15.77
C GLY A 63 -11.63 32.64 -15.89
N PHE A 64 -11.01 32.28 -17.02
CA PHE A 64 -10.55 30.93 -17.33
C PHE A 64 -9.63 30.35 -16.24
N VAL A 65 -8.61 31.10 -15.82
CA VAL A 65 -7.64 30.65 -14.78
C VAL A 65 -8.35 30.34 -13.46
N LEU A 66 -9.23 31.26 -13.02
CA LEU A 66 -9.96 31.08 -11.75
C LEU A 66 -10.93 29.89 -11.81
N LYS A 67 -11.59 29.68 -12.96
CA LYS A 67 -12.42 28.47 -13.19
C LYS A 67 -11.61 27.21 -13.09
N SER A 68 -10.44 27.15 -13.72
CA SER A 68 -9.54 25.98 -13.68
C SER A 68 -9.03 25.70 -12.26
N LEU A 69 -8.64 26.72 -11.51
CA LEU A 69 -8.22 26.58 -10.11
C LEU A 69 -9.37 26.07 -9.23
N LYS A 70 -10.57 26.63 -9.37
CA LYS A 70 -11.76 26.21 -8.62
C LYS A 70 -12.17 24.77 -8.97
N LEU A 71 -12.03 24.37 -10.23
CA LEU A 71 -12.26 23.00 -10.68
C LEU A 71 -11.28 22.04 -10.01
N THR A 72 -9.97 22.32 -10.11
CA THR A 72 -8.92 21.51 -9.50
C THR A 72 -9.12 21.42 -7.98
N PHE A 73 -9.39 22.56 -7.32
CA PHE A 73 -9.66 22.58 -5.88
C PHE A 73 -10.87 21.71 -5.50
N SER A 74 -11.98 21.83 -6.24
CA SER A 74 -13.20 21.06 -5.95
C SER A 74 -13.02 19.57 -6.12
N VAL A 75 -12.27 19.14 -7.12
CA VAL A 75 -11.91 17.74 -7.34
C VAL A 75 -10.96 17.27 -6.25
N MET A 76 -9.87 18.01 -5.99
CA MET A 76 -8.88 17.66 -4.98
C MET A 76 -9.48 17.55 -3.58
N LEU A 77 -10.38 18.45 -3.21
CA LEU A 77 -11.03 18.44 -1.90
C LEU A 77 -11.72 17.09 -1.60
N ILE A 78 -12.30 16.48 -2.61
CA ILE A 78 -13.03 15.21 -2.44
C ILE A 78 -12.16 13.97 -2.68
N ILE A 79 -11.12 14.05 -3.51
CA ILE A 79 -10.24 12.88 -3.77
C ILE A 79 -9.04 12.82 -2.82
N LEU A 80 -8.65 13.94 -2.19
CA LEU A 80 -7.49 14.02 -1.31
C LEU A 80 -7.52 12.98 -0.17
N PRO A 81 -8.65 12.75 0.53
CA PRO A 81 -8.72 11.72 1.57
C PRO A 81 -8.38 10.32 1.03
N ILE A 82 -8.85 9.97 -0.19
CA ILE A 82 -8.54 8.69 -0.83
C ILE A 82 -7.06 8.62 -1.20
N ILE A 83 -6.49 9.70 -1.74
CA ILE A 83 -5.06 9.79 -2.08
C ILE A 83 -4.21 9.56 -0.83
N LEU A 84 -4.54 10.23 0.28
CA LEU A 84 -3.81 10.09 1.54
C LEU A 84 -3.94 8.68 2.12
N TYR A 85 -5.14 8.10 2.07
CA TYR A 85 -5.37 6.73 2.53
C TYR A 85 -4.59 5.70 1.71
N THR A 86 -4.53 5.88 0.38
CA THR A 86 -3.94 4.89 -0.53
C THR A 86 -2.44 5.04 -0.68
N PHE A 87 -1.97 6.29 -0.84
CA PHE A 87 -0.58 6.59 -1.19
C PHE A 87 0.23 7.20 -0.04
N GLY A 88 -0.42 7.62 1.04
CA GLY A 88 0.24 8.23 2.21
C GLY A 88 0.90 9.59 1.95
N LYS A 89 0.85 10.10 0.73
CA LYS A 89 1.51 11.35 0.35
C LYS A 89 0.69 12.14 -0.69
N PHE A 90 0.86 13.44 -0.64
CA PHE A 90 0.25 14.37 -1.59
C PHE A 90 1.27 15.42 -2.03
N SER A 91 1.36 15.69 -3.32
CA SER A 91 2.21 16.73 -3.87
C SER A 91 1.44 18.03 -4.06
N VAL A 92 1.87 19.11 -3.39
CA VAL A 92 1.26 20.44 -3.48
C VAL A 92 1.35 21.00 -4.91
N ILE A 93 2.41 20.64 -5.63
CA ILE A 93 2.63 21.07 -7.00
C ILE A 93 1.51 20.62 -7.97
N THR A 94 0.73 19.59 -7.58
CA THR A 94 -0.39 19.06 -8.37
C THR A 94 -1.41 20.15 -8.73
N PHE A 95 -1.65 21.14 -7.87
CA PHE A 95 -2.55 22.26 -8.18
C PHE A 95 -2.05 23.09 -9.37
N PHE A 96 -0.75 23.39 -9.37
CA PHE A 96 -0.13 24.19 -10.43
C PHE A 96 0.04 23.37 -11.71
N SER A 97 0.45 22.11 -11.58
CA SER A 97 0.58 21.21 -12.73
C SER A 97 -0.74 21.07 -13.48
N ASN A 98 -1.85 20.86 -12.77
CA ASN A 98 -3.16 20.69 -13.39
C ASN A 98 -3.62 21.96 -14.13
N LEU A 99 -3.26 23.14 -13.65
CA LEU A 99 -3.60 24.40 -14.34
C LEU A 99 -2.97 24.47 -15.73
N VAL A 100 -1.73 24.00 -15.87
CA VAL A 100 -0.97 24.04 -17.13
C VAL A 100 -1.25 22.82 -18.00
N LEU A 101 -1.24 21.62 -17.40
CA LEU A 101 -1.30 20.36 -18.12
C LEU A 101 -2.71 19.99 -18.60
N THR A 102 -3.74 20.31 -17.81
CA THR A 102 -5.14 19.94 -18.16
C THR A 102 -5.59 20.50 -19.52
N PRO A 103 -5.38 21.80 -19.85
CA PRO A 103 -5.74 22.31 -21.17
C PRO A 103 -5.01 21.60 -22.32
N ILE A 104 -3.71 21.32 -22.13
CA ILE A 104 -2.90 20.64 -23.14
C ILE A 104 -3.39 19.21 -23.37
N PHE A 105 -3.71 18.47 -22.29
CA PHE A 105 -4.29 17.13 -22.39
C PHE A 105 -5.63 17.12 -23.13
N VAL A 106 -6.51 18.09 -22.86
CA VAL A 106 -7.80 18.19 -23.57
C VAL A 106 -7.58 18.36 -25.06
N ILE A 107 -6.65 19.24 -25.46
CA ILE A 107 -6.31 19.44 -26.88
C ILE A 107 -5.75 18.16 -27.50
N CYS A 108 -4.85 17.45 -26.80
CA CYS A 108 -4.31 16.16 -27.27
C CYS A 108 -5.42 15.13 -27.50
N ILE A 109 -6.38 15.01 -26.56
CA ILE A 109 -7.50 14.07 -26.68
C ILE A 109 -8.38 14.40 -27.90
N VAL A 110 -8.71 15.69 -28.10
CA VAL A 110 -9.51 16.13 -29.24
C VAL A 110 -8.81 15.83 -30.57
N ILE A 111 -7.52 16.17 -30.68
CA ILE A 111 -6.73 15.87 -31.91
C ILE A 111 -6.64 14.37 -32.12
N SER A 112 -6.40 13.57 -31.07
CA SER A 112 -6.33 12.11 -31.17
C SER A 112 -7.64 11.50 -31.65
N PHE A 113 -8.78 12.05 -31.24
CA PHE A 113 -10.09 11.65 -31.77
C PHE A 113 -10.21 11.92 -33.27
N PHE A 114 -9.75 13.07 -33.74
CA PHE A 114 -9.70 13.38 -35.17
C PHE A 114 -8.72 12.47 -35.95
N ILE A 115 -7.59 12.09 -35.37
CA ILE A 115 -6.67 11.11 -35.98
C ILE A 115 -7.41 9.79 -36.22
N LEU A 116 -8.20 9.30 -35.27
CA LEU A 116 -8.99 8.06 -35.44
C LEU A 116 -10.03 8.21 -36.54
N LEU A 117 -10.72 9.35 -36.64
CA LEU A 117 -11.71 9.59 -37.68
C LEU A 117 -11.09 9.70 -39.07
N PHE A 118 -10.01 10.49 -39.22
CA PHE A 118 -9.34 10.70 -40.52
C PHE A 118 -8.46 9.52 -40.93
N GLY A 119 -8.10 8.63 -39.98
CA GLY A 119 -7.34 7.41 -40.26
C GLY A 119 -7.99 6.48 -41.28
N LEU A 120 -9.32 6.55 -41.36
CA LEU A 120 -10.10 5.80 -42.34
C LEU A 120 -10.01 6.38 -43.77
N PHE A 121 -9.59 7.65 -43.93
CA PHE A 121 -9.66 8.38 -45.19
C PHE A 121 -8.30 8.86 -45.70
N SER A 122 -7.36 9.30 -44.83
CA SER A 122 -6.10 9.89 -45.22
C SER A 122 -4.98 9.73 -44.20
N LEU A 123 -4.03 8.88 -44.52
CA LEU A 123 -2.79 8.69 -43.73
C LEU A 123 -1.94 9.98 -43.61
N LYS A 124 -1.92 10.82 -44.67
CA LYS A 124 -1.14 12.06 -44.65
C LYS A 124 -1.65 13.05 -43.59
N VAL A 125 -2.98 13.17 -43.47
CA VAL A 125 -3.61 14.02 -42.42
C VAL A 125 -3.31 13.47 -41.04
N CYS A 126 -3.35 12.16 -40.86
CA CYS A 126 -3.05 11.53 -39.57
C CYS A 126 -1.59 11.76 -39.15
N VAL A 127 -0.64 11.69 -40.07
CA VAL A 127 0.77 11.97 -39.78
C VAL A 127 0.95 13.44 -39.32
N LEU A 128 0.31 14.39 -40.02
CA LEU A 128 0.39 15.80 -39.64
C LEU A 128 -0.20 16.07 -38.24
N LEU A 129 -1.39 15.53 -37.98
CA LEU A 129 -2.03 15.64 -36.65
C LEU A 129 -1.22 14.90 -35.57
N GLY A 130 -0.61 13.76 -35.91
CA GLY A 130 0.27 13.02 -35.01
C GLY A 130 1.51 13.78 -34.61
N LEU A 131 2.12 14.54 -35.53
CA LEU A 131 3.23 15.44 -35.22
C LEU A 131 2.82 16.55 -34.24
N LEU A 132 1.63 17.12 -34.40
CA LEU A 132 1.09 18.12 -33.45
C LEU A 132 0.91 17.50 -32.05
N VAL A 133 0.30 16.33 -31.94
CA VAL A 133 0.14 15.62 -30.65
C VAL A 133 1.50 15.33 -30.03
N ASN A 134 2.47 14.84 -30.83
CA ASN A 134 3.82 14.56 -30.32
C ASN A 134 4.51 15.79 -29.73
N ASN A 135 4.38 16.96 -30.40
CA ASN A 135 4.91 18.21 -29.89
C ASN A 135 4.23 18.63 -28.57
N LEU A 136 2.91 18.49 -28.49
CA LEU A 136 2.18 18.77 -27.24
C LEU A 136 2.58 17.81 -26.10
N LEU A 137 2.77 16.54 -26.40
CA LEU A 137 3.28 15.55 -25.42
C LEU A 137 4.71 15.88 -24.97
N ASN A 138 5.57 16.38 -25.85
CA ASN A 138 6.90 16.88 -25.49
C ASN A 138 6.81 18.10 -24.56
N LEU A 139 5.87 19.02 -24.78
CA LEU A 139 5.64 20.13 -23.86
C LEU A 139 5.17 19.64 -22.48
N ILE A 140 4.28 18.66 -22.43
CA ILE A 140 3.87 18.01 -21.17
C ILE A 140 5.08 17.43 -20.45
N ARG A 141 5.93 16.68 -21.18
CA ARG A 141 7.13 16.05 -20.63
C ARG A 141 8.11 17.07 -20.03
N LEU A 142 8.37 18.17 -20.75
CA LEU A 142 9.23 19.25 -20.28
C LEU A 142 8.67 19.90 -19.01
N ASN A 143 7.36 20.14 -18.93
CA ASN A 143 6.73 20.65 -17.73
C ASN A 143 6.85 19.67 -16.54
N VAL A 144 6.62 18.37 -16.77
CA VAL A 144 6.76 17.35 -15.72
C VAL A 144 8.22 17.29 -15.24
N ASP A 145 9.18 17.30 -16.16
CA ASP A 145 10.61 17.29 -15.82
C ASP A 145 11.04 18.52 -15.02
N PHE A 146 10.51 19.70 -15.34
CA PHE A 146 10.75 20.92 -14.56
C PHE A 146 10.11 20.87 -13.18
N LEU A 147 8.86 20.37 -13.08
CA LEU A 147 8.10 20.37 -11.83
C LEU A 147 8.56 19.28 -10.84
N LYS A 148 9.16 18.17 -11.33
CA LYS A 148 9.65 17.11 -10.45
C LYS A 148 10.76 17.57 -9.50
N ASP A 149 11.56 18.58 -9.92
CA ASP A 149 12.67 19.10 -9.14
C ASP A 149 12.19 20.09 -8.05
N ILE A 150 10.96 20.64 -8.21
CA ILE A 150 10.30 21.56 -7.25
C ILE A 150 9.36 20.80 -6.31
N ASN A 151 9.51 19.50 -6.17
CA ASN A 151 8.52 18.63 -5.56
C ASN A 151 8.38 18.84 -4.05
N ILE A 152 7.34 19.56 -3.62
CA ILE A 152 6.94 19.69 -2.23
C ILE A 152 5.91 18.61 -1.92
N ASN A 153 6.38 17.48 -1.39
CA ASN A 153 5.52 16.41 -0.92
C ASN A 153 5.17 16.58 0.55
N ILE A 154 3.88 16.55 0.85
CA ILE A 154 3.39 16.42 2.22
C ILE A 154 3.06 14.94 2.43
N THR A 155 3.81 14.29 3.33
CA THR A 155 3.56 12.90 3.71
C THR A 155 2.70 12.85 4.97
N PHE A 156 1.65 12.05 4.91
CA PHE A 156 0.79 11.78 6.06
C PHE A 156 1.03 10.35 6.50
N TYR A 157 1.61 10.22 7.68
CA TYR A 157 1.88 8.93 8.28
C TYR A 157 0.64 8.46 9.03
N GLU A 158 0.33 7.16 8.91
CA GLU A 158 -0.80 6.53 9.63
C GLU A 158 -2.20 7.09 9.28
N TYR A 159 -2.39 7.62 8.06
CA TYR A 159 -3.72 8.00 7.61
C TYR A 159 -4.55 6.74 7.35
N ASN A 160 -5.30 6.32 8.38
CA ASN A 160 -6.06 5.08 8.39
C ASN A 160 -7.53 5.29 7.98
N ILE A 161 -8.31 4.20 7.92
CA ILE A 161 -9.72 4.23 7.51
C ILE A 161 -10.59 5.13 8.41
N VAL A 162 -10.26 5.24 9.70
CA VAL A 162 -11.01 6.09 10.64
C VAL A 162 -10.85 7.57 10.27
N PHE A 163 -9.63 8.00 9.94
CA PHE A 163 -9.37 9.36 9.46
C PHE A 163 -10.04 9.63 8.11
N LEU A 164 -10.07 8.64 7.21
CA LEU A 164 -10.79 8.74 5.94
C LEU A 164 -12.28 9.00 6.17
N ILE A 165 -12.93 8.17 7.01
CA ILE A 165 -14.35 8.30 7.36
C ILE A 165 -14.62 9.66 7.99
N PHE A 166 -13.79 10.04 8.96
CA PHE A 166 -13.93 11.32 9.68
C PHE A 166 -13.80 12.51 8.73
N THR A 167 -12.85 12.49 7.80
CA THR A 167 -12.67 13.56 6.82
C THR A 167 -13.90 13.71 5.92
N TYR A 168 -14.45 12.60 5.40
CA TYR A 168 -15.67 12.66 4.60
C TYR A 168 -16.89 13.11 5.39
N PHE A 169 -16.99 12.70 6.64
CA PHE A 169 -18.05 13.17 7.53
C PHE A 169 -17.98 14.70 7.74
N LEU A 170 -16.78 15.24 7.98
CA LEU A 170 -16.60 16.69 8.08
C LEU A 170 -16.96 17.42 6.78
N LEU A 171 -16.58 16.88 5.63
CA LEU A 171 -16.95 17.43 4.33
C LEU A 171 -18.47 17.41 4.13
N LEU A 172 -19.15 16.32 4.50
CA LEU A 172 -20.61 16.23 4.42
C LEU A 172 -21.29 17.28 5.31
N ILE A 173 -20.86 17.46 6.55
CA ILE A 173 -21.40 18.48 7.46
C ILE A 173 -21.18 19.86 6.86
N TYR A 174 -19.98 20.18 6.38
CA TYR A 174 -19.67 21.49 5.82
C TYR A 174 -20.57 21.86 4.65
N PHE A 175 -20.76 20.93 3.69
CA PHE A 175 -21.57 21.20 2.50
C PHE A 175 -23.08 21.08 2.73
N LYS A 176 -23.52 20.31 3.72
CA LYS A 176 -24.95 20.12 4.04
C LYS A 176 -25.46 20.90 5.24
N ARG A 177 -24.64 21.72 5.89
CA ARG A 177 -25.04 22.46 7.12
C ARG A 177 -26.34 23.30 6.95
N ARG A 178 -26.71 23.67 5.72
CA ARG A 178 -27.95 24.38 5.42
C ARG A 178 -29.18 23.48 5.38
N ASP A 179 -29.00 22.19 5.12
CA ASP A 179 -30.09 21.21 4.95
C ASP A 179 -30.35 20.42 6.25
N PHE A 180 -29.38 20.40 7.18
CA PHE A 180 -29.48 19.69 8.46
C PHE A 180 -30.18 20.54 9.53
N LYS A 181 -31.52 20.58 9.48
CA LYS A 181 -32.37 21.29 10.46
C LYS A 181 -32.26 20.74 11.89
N TYR A 182 -31.80 19.47 12.04
CA TYR A 182 -31.69 18.76 13.30
C TYR A 182 -30.27 18.56 13.82
N PHE A 183 -29.24 18.99 13.05
CA PHE A 183 -27.85 18.83 13.48
C PHE A 183 -27.41 20.07 14.24
N THR A 184 -27.62 20.05 15.56
CA THR A 184 -27.20 21.15 16.44
C THR A 184 -25.68 21.11 16.66
N PHE A 185 -25.11 22.27 17.05
CA PHE A 185 -23.68 22.37 17.39
C PHE A 185 -23.29 21.42 18.56
N ASP A 186 -24.22 21.12 19.45
CA ASP A 186 -24.00 20.21 20.55
C ASP A 186 -23.93 18.75 20.08
N ASN A 187 -24.79 18.30 19.16
CA ASN A 187 -24.68 16.98 18.54
C ASN A 187 -23.31 16.80 17.83
N PHE A 188 -22.78 17.85 17.22
CA PHE A 188 -21.46 17.82 16.63
C PHE A 188 -20.32 17.67 17.66
N LYS A 189 -20.41 18.37 18.81
CA LYS A 189 -19.47 18.22 19.92
C LYS A 189 -19.48 16.78 20.47
N PHE A 190 -20.68 16.22 20.70
CA PHE A 190 -20.82 14.84 21.18
C PHE A 190 -20.24 13.83 20.19
N PHE A 191 -20.43 14.04 18.89
CA PHE A 191 -19.83 13.18 17.87
C PHE A 191 -18.30 13.27 17.90
N ILE A 192 -17.72 14.47 17.92
CA ILE A 192 -16.26 14.64 18.04
C ILE A 192 -15.73 13.99 19.31
N LEU A 193 -16.41 14.21 20.44
CA LEU A 193 -16.02 13.62 21.71
C LEU A 193 -16.04 12.09 21.64
N SER A 194 -17.09 11.50 21.05
CA SER A 194 -17.20 10.04 20.86
C SER A 194 -16.07 9.48 20.00
N VAL A 195 -15.73 10.17 18.90
CA VAL A 195 -14.59 9.79 18.03
C VAL A 195 -13.25 9.91 18.77
N MET A 196 -13.08 10.96 19.57
CA MET A 196 -11.87 11.13 20.39
C MET A 196 -11.76 10.03 21.46
N ILE A 197 -12.86 9.70 22.15
CA ILE A 197 -12.88 8.60 23.14
C ILE A 197 -12.54 7.27 22.47
N LEU A 198 -13.13 6.97 21.31
CA LEU A 198 -12.83 5.77 20.54
C LEU A 198 -11.35 5.71 20.13
N PHE A 199 -10.81 6.84 19.65
CA PHE A 199 -9.41 6.95 19.26
C PHE A 199 -8.47 6.73 20.45
N VAL A 200 -8.74 7.35 21.59
CA VAL A 200 -7.94 7.18 22.83
C VAL A 200 -8.03 5.74 23.33
N SER A 201 -9.23 5.15 23.36
CA SER A 201 -9.41 3.76 23.81
C SER A 201 -8.69 2.75 22.94
N THR A 202 -8.72 2.93 21.60
CA THR A 202 -8.00 2.05 20.68
C THR A 202 -6.49 2.18 20.85
N ASN A 203 -5.97 3.38 21.06
CA ASN A 203 -4.54 3.59 21.33
C ASN A 203 -4.11 2.95 22.66
N ILE A 204 -4.88 3.13 23.74
CA ILE A 204 -4.62 2.49 25.06
C ILE A 204 -4.63 0.96 24.91
N TYR A 205 -5.61 0.41 24.18
CA TYR A 205 -5.71 -1.02 23.94
C TYR A 205 -4.47 -1.55 23.17
N ASN A 206 -4.04 -0.86 22.13
CA ASN A 206 -2.86 -1.24 21.34
C ASN A 206 -1.58 -1.20 22.19
N ILE A 207 -1.42 -0.19 23.06
CA ILE A 207 -0.31 -0.13 24.00
C ILE A 207 -0.31 -1.31 24.97
N TYR A 208 -1.49 -1.66 25.50
CA TYR A 208 -1.63 -2.78 26.44
C TYR A 208 -1.34 -4.14 25.79
N LYS A 209 -1.76 -4.31 24.54
CA LYS A 209 -1.61 -5.55 23.78
C LYS A 209 -0.15 -5.94 23.53
N ASN A 210 0.77 -4.98 23.56
CA ASN A 210 2.20 -5.15 23.28
C ASN A 210 2.44 -5.92 21.98
N GLU A 211 1.81 -5.50 20.90
CA GLU A 211 1.86 -6.17 19.62
C GLU A 211 3.14 -5.85 18.84
N VAL A 212 3.81 -6.89 18.38
CA VAL A 212 4.92 -6.80 17.43
C VAL A 212 4.42 -7.32 16.08
N ASN A 213 4.60 -6.50 15.03
CA ASN A 213 4.20 -6.83 13.67
C ASN A 213 5.44 -7.11 12.81
N ILE A 214 5.52 -8.30 12.24
CA ILE A 214 6.61 -8.72 11.36
C ILE A 214 6.03 -8.90 9.96
N ASN A 215 6.50 -8.06 9.03
CA ASN A 215 5.93 -7.95 7.70
C ASN A 215 6.96 -8.39 6.66
N PHE A 216 6.75 -9.54 6.06
CA PHE A 216 7.51 -10.01 4.90
C PHE A 216 6.93 -9.36 3.65
N ILE A 217 7.66 -8.41 3.10
CA ILE A 217 7.16 -7.53 2.03
C ILE A 217 7.33 -8.22 0.68
N ASP A 218 6.26 -8.30 -0.11
CA ASP A 218 6.34 -8.75 -1.51
C ASP A 218 7.06 -7.69 -2.35
N ILE A 219 8.38 -7.77 -2.38
CA ILE A 219 9.26 -6.91 -3.16
C ILE A 219 9.52 -7.46 -4.56
N GLY A 220 8.84 -8.55 -4.94
CA GLY A 220 9.17 -9.39 -6.07
C GLY A 220 10.25 -10.41 -5.72
N GLN A 221 11.23 -10.64 -6.62
CA GLN A 221 12.38 -11.49 -6.29
C GLN A 221 13.31 -10.70 -5.37
N GLY A 222 13.49 -11.19 -4.13
CA GLY A 222 14.35 -10.59 -3.12
C GLY A 222 13.73 -10.57 -1.71
N ASP A 223 14.47 -10.06 -0.75
CA ASP A 223 14.09 -10.01 0.65
C ASP A 223 13.94 -8.58 1.16
N ALA A 224 12.84 -8.32 1.86
CA ALA A 224 12.63 -7.15 2.68
C ALA A 224 11.64 -7.49 3.78
N CYS A 225 12.04 -7.36 5.03
CA CYS A 225 11.17 -7.62 6.17
C CYS A 225 11.20 -6.48 7.16
N LEU A 226 10.02 -5.94 7.50
CA LEU A 226 9.84 -4.89 8.48
C LEU A 226 9.32 -5.48 9.79
N VAL A 227 10.09 -5.35 10.86
CA VAL A 227 9.68 -5.67 12.23
C VAL A 227 9.32 -4.37 12.93
N ARG A 228 8.07 -4.24 13.36
CA ARG A 228 7.54 -3.08 14.08
C ARG A 228 7.16 -3.46 15.50
N GLY A 229 7.92 -2.95 16.44
CA GLY A 229 7.56 -2.93 17.84
C GLY A 229 6.83 -1.64 18.23
N LYS A 230 6.70 -1.39 19.51
CA LYS A 230 6.12 -0.14 20.03
C LYS A 230 6.97 1.08 19.74
N GLN A 231 8.28 0.97 19.91
CA GLN A 231 9.22 2.08 19.85
C GLN A 231 10.20 1.96 18.70
N ASN A 232 10.42 0.74 18.19
CA ASN A 232 11.47 0.46 17.24
C ASN A 232 10.92 -0.08 15.93
N ASN A 233 11.46 0.46 14.83
CA ASN A 233 11.26 -0.05 13.48
C ASN A 233 12.58 -0.66 13.01
N ILE A 234 12.55 -1.95 12.69
CA ILE A 234 13.71 -2.72 12.28
C ILE A 234 13.46 -3.23 10.87
N LEU A 235 14.39 -3.02 9.96
CA LEU A 235 14.31 -3.54 8.60
C LEU A 235 15.43 -4.56 8.38
N ILE A 236 15.07 -5.75 7.92
CA ILE A 236 16.00 -6.81 7.54
C ILE A 236 15.93 -6.95 6.04
N ASP A 237 17.04 -6.63 5.37
CA ASP A 237 17.17 -6.45 3.94
C ASP A 237 16.24 -5.39 3.33
N THR A 238 16.57 -4.95 2.13
CA THR A 238 15.86 -3.86 1.45
C THR A 238 15.28 -4.27 0.11
N GLY A 239 15.58 -5.49 -0.34
CA GLY A 239 15.27 -5.90 -1.69
C GLY A 239 16.09 -5.18 -2.75
N GLY A 240 15.70 -5.38 -3.99
CA GLY A 240 16.28 -4.74 -5.17
C GLY A 240 16.02 -5.53 -6.43
N ILE A 241 16.11 -4.87 -7.57
CA ILE A 241 15.93 -5.52 -8.87
C ILE A 241 17.27 -6.02 -9.37
N THR A 242 17.39 -7.34 -9.56
CA THR A 242 18.59 -7.99 -10.09
C THR A 242 18.75 -7.72 -11.59
N PHE A 243 17.63 -7.75 -12.34
CA PHE A 243 17.60 -7.56 -13.79
C PHE A 243 16.69 -6.41 -14.20
N GLY A 244 17.21 -5.50 -15.01
CA GLY A 244 16.45 -4.36 -15.53
C GLY A 244 16.80 -3.01 -14.90
N LYS A 245 16.09 -1.97 -15.34
CA LYS A 245 16.36 -0.57 -14.94
C LYS A 245 15.42 -0.03 -13.85
N GLY A 246 14.56 -0.86 -13.29
CA GLY A 246 13.60 -0.43 -12.27
C GLY A 246 14.23 -0.18 -10.90
N ASP A 247 13.48 0.50 -10.03
CA ASP A 247 13.81 0.75 -8.62
C ASP A 247 12.57 0.40 -7.79
N ASN A 248 12.49 -0.86 -7.32
CA ASN A 248 11.40 -1.32 -6.47
C ASN A 248 11.50 -0.79 -5.03
N GLY A 249 12.62 -0.20 -4.65
CA GLY A 249 12.72 0.61 -3.45
C GLY A 249 11.74 1.79 -3.48
N LYS A 250 11.73 2.54 -4.59
CA LYS A 250 10.82 3.69 -4.78
C LYS A 250 9.38 3.29 -5.06
N SER A 251 9.15 2.19 -5.77
CA SER A 251 7.80 1.80 -6.18
C SER A 251 7.07 0.90 -5.18
N VAL A 252 7.79 0.17 -4.32
CA VAL A 252 7.22 -0.79 -3.38
C VAL A 252 7.65 -0.50 -1.94
N LEU A 253 8.97 -0.59 -1.61
CA LEU A 253 9.45 -0.55 -0.23
C LEU A 253 9.13 0.77 0.46
N ILE A 254 9.55 1.90 -0.12
CA ILE A 254 9.36 3.22 0.48
C ILE A 254 7.86 3.55 0.66
N PRO A 255 6.98 3.37 -0.34
CA PRO A 255 5.54 3.54 -0.16
C PRO A 255 4.96 2.63 0.92
N TYR A 256 5.42 1.38 1.01
CA TYR A 256 4.99 0.46 2.07
C TYR A 256 5.36 0.96 3.46
N LEU A 257 6.60 1.40 3.67
CA LEU A 257 7.06 1.96 4.94
C LEU A 257 6.26 3.22 5.30
N GLN A 258 6.08 4.14 4.35
CA GLN A 258 5.32 5.38 4.55
C GLN A 258 3.87 5.10 4.92
N LYS A 259 3.20 4.18 4.22
CA LYS A 259 1.82 3.76 4.52
C LYS A 259 1.70 3.17 5.92
N ASN A 260 2.72 2.46 6.38
CA ASN A 260 2.78 1.89 7.72
C ASN A 260 3.31 2.87 8.79
N GLY A 261 3.40 4.17 8.50
CA GLY A 261 3.79 5.17 9.47
C GLY A 261 5.28 5.20 9.84
N VAL A 262 6.12 4.50 9.09
CA VAL A 262 7.57 4.41 9.36
C VAL A 262 8.27 5.64 8.80
N LYS A 263 8.61 6.59 9.69
CA LYS A 263 9.39 7.80 9.38
C LYS A 263 10.88 7.57 9.50
N LYS A 264 11.24 6.64 10.39
CA LYS A 264 12.60 6.34 10.80
C LYS A 264 12.75 4.84 11.00
N LEU A 265 13.88 4.33 10.59
CA LEU A 265 14.33 2.97 10.87
C LEU A 265 15.41 3.04 11.95
N ASP A 266 15.13 2.43 13.10
CA ASP A 266 16.08 2.41 14.21
C ASP A 266 17.23 1.46 13.95
N PHE A 267 16.94 0.35 13.25
CA PHE A 267 17.93 -0.66 12.86
C PHE A 267 17.65 -1.14 11.44
N VAL A 268 18.69 -1.20 10.63
CA VAL A 268 18.66 -1.81 9.30
C VAL A 268 19.78 -2.84 9.22
N PHE A 269 19.44 -4.09 8.93
CA PHE A 269 20.40 -5.18 8.74
C PHE A 269 20.44 -5.57 7.27
N ILE A 270 21.64 -5.58 6.70
CA ILE A 270 21.86 -6.09 5.34
C ILE A 270 22.55 -7.45 5.48
N SER A 271 21.83 -8.51 5.11
CA SER A 271 22.32 -9.87 5.22
C SER A 271 23.60 -10.10 4.41
N HIS A 272 23.55 -9.74 3.13
CA HIS A 272 24.68 -9.81 2.19
C HIS A 272 24.51 -8.80 1.04
N LEU A 273 25.45 -8.77 0.07
CA LEU A 273 25.52 -7.68 -0.91
C LEU A 273 24.96 -8.01 -2.28
N ASP A 274 24.10 -9.02 -2.40
CA ASP A 274 23.40 -9.25 -3.65
C ASP A 274 22.27 -8.24 -3.86
N ALA A 275 21.98 -7.98 -5.13
CA ALA A 275 21.12 -6.87 -5.52
C ALA A 275 19.72 -6.98 -4.93
N ASP A 276 19.18 -8.18 -4.85
CA ASP A 276 17.84 -8.49 -4.34
C ASP A 276 17.71 -8.42 -2.82
N HIS A 277 18.81 -8.11 -2.10
CA HIS A 277 18.83 -7.86 -0.65
C HIS A 277 19.19 -6.42 -0.29
N CYS A 278 20.10 -5.77 -1.02
CA CYS A 278 20.67 -4.52 -0.56
C CYS A 278 20.52 -3.33 -1.53
N LYS A 279 20.16 -3.54 -2.81
CA LYS A 279 20.23 -2.48 -3.85
C LYS A 279 19.31 -1.30 -3.57
N ASN A 280 18.15 -1.52 -2.95
CA ASN A 280 17.21 -0.46 -2.63
C ASN A 280 17.67 0.44 -1.48
N LEU A 281 18.71 0.08 -0.74
CA LEU A 281 19.25 0.88 0.36
C LEU A 281 19.65 2.29 -0.11
N GLY A 282 20.12 2.41 -1.36
CA GLY A 282 20.50 3.70 -1.95
C GLY A 282 19.33 4.67 -2.12
N SER A 283 18.16 4.18 -2.53
CA SER A 283 16.93 4.99 -2.63
C SER A 283 16.27 5.18 -1.26
N LEU A 284 16.26 4.14 -0.43
CA LEU A 284 15.69 4.16 0.91
C LEU A 284 16.35 5.25 1.79
N SER A 285 17.66 5.30 1.83
CA SER A 285 18.44 6.23 2.67
C SER A 285 18.27 7.72 2.30
N LYS A 286 17.62 8.02 1.17
CA LYS A 286 17.28 9.39 0.74
C LYS A 286 15.92 9.85 1.23
N GLU A 287 15.02 8.91 1.51
CA GLU A 287 13.61 9.16 1.78
C GLU A 287 13.22 8.81 3.23
N VAL A 288 13.95 7.89 3.86
CA VAL A 288 13.69 7.40 5.23
C VAL A 288 14.97 7.56 6.05
N GLU A 289 14.85 8.11 7.25
CA GLU A 289 15.95 8.25 8.19
C GLU A 289 16.40 6.87 8.70
N ILE A 290 17.69 6.59 8.64
CA ILE A 290 18.30 5.35 9.15
C ILE A 290 19.23 5.71 10.29
N LYS A 291 18.93 5.18 11.50
CA LYS A 291 19.74 5.44 12.69
C LYS A 291 20.96 4.53 12.74
N ASN A 292 20.75 3.22 12.73
CA ASN A 292 21.82 2.23 12.82
C ASN A 292 21.75 1.26 11.64
N LEU A 293 22.80 1.22 10.84
CA LEU A 293 22.92 0.39 9.65
C LEU A 293 24.00 -0.66 9.85
N PHE A 294 23.65 -1.92 9.68
CA PHE A 294 24.53 -3.06 9.96
C PHE A 294 24.83 -3.84 8.69
N PHE A 295 26.12 -4.12 8.51
CA PHE A 295 26.64 -4.98 7.45
C PHE A 295 27.48 -6.11 8.05
N ARG A 296 27.72 -7.16 7.26
CA ARG A 296 28.78 -8.11 7.56
C ARG A 296 30.15 -7.42 7.63
N LYS A 297 31.14 -8.11 8.15
CA LYS A 297 32.55 -7.66 8.15
C LYS A 297 32.95 -7.17 6.74
N ASP A 298 33.54 -5.98 6.66
CA ASP A 298 33.91 -5.27 5.41
C ASP A 298 32.72 -4.94 4.48
N GLY A 299 31.50 -5.26 4.86
CA GLY A 299 30.32 -5.16 4.00
C GLY A 299 30.03 -3.75 3.52
N TYR A 300 30.15 -2.74 4.38
CA TYR A 300 29.93 -1.35 3.98
C TYR A 300 30.92 -0.86 2.92
N ARG A 301 32.20 -1.20 3.09
CA ARG A 301 33.23 -0.84 2.11
C ARG A 301 32.94 -1.45 0.73
N ASP A 302 32.56 -2.73 0.73
CA ASP A 302 32.24 -3.46 -0.49
C ASP A 302 30.92 -2.96 -1.11
N PHE A 303 29.94 -2.62 -0.28
CA PHE A 303 28.69 -1.99 -0.70
C PHE A 303 28.92 -0.65 -1.40
N VAL A 304 29.75 0.23 -0.81
CA VAL A 304 30.06 1.56 -1.37
C VAL A 304 30.72 1.43 -2.74
N LYS A 305 31.61 0.44 -2.92
CA LYS A 305 32.24 0.18 -4.21
C LYS A 305 31.22 -0.24 -5.29
N LYS A 306 30.21 -1.03 -4.91
CA LYS A 306 29.24 -1.62 -5.83
C LYS A 306 28.05 -0.70 -6.12
N TYR A 307 27.55 0.01 -5.11
CA TYR A 307 26.27 0.74 -5.14
C TYR A 307 26.38 2.23 -4.78
N GLY A 308 27.53 2.68 -4.26
CA GLY A 308 27.73 4.05 -3.81
C GLY A 308 27.41 4.28 -2.32
N LYS A 309 27.61 5.51 -1.87
CA LYS A 309 27.41 5.90 -0.47
C LYS A 309 25.92 6.02 -0.14
N VAL A 310 25.57 5.68 1.10
CA VAL A 310 24.23 5.84 1.68
C VAL A 310 24.29 6.72 2.93
N LYS A 311 23.15 7.29 3.33
CA LYS A 311 23.01 8.09 4.54
C LYS A 311 22.48 7.22 5.67
N ALA A 312 23.20 7.18 6.78
CA ALA A 312 22.75 6.64 8.06
C ALA A 312 23.48 7.41 9.17
N GLU A 313 22.89 7.50 10.37
CA GLU A 313 23.54 8.15 11.51
C GLU A 313 24.78 7.35 11.93
N ASN A 314 24.62 6.04 12.09
CA ASN A 314 25.68 5.12 12.46
C ASN A 314 25.74 3.94 11.49
N ILE A 315 26.96 3.51 11.16
CA ILE A 315 27.20 2.36 10.28
C ILE A 315 28.15 1.40 10.98
N TYR A 316 27.74 0.15 11.08
CA TYR A 316 28.46 -0.90 11.79
C TYR A 316 28.78 -2.06 10.86
N ASN A 317 29.99 -2.60 10.98
CA ASN A 317 30.37 -3.87 10.41
C ASN A 317 30.44 -4.93 11.52
N ILE A 318 29.66 -6.01 11.36
CA ILE A 318 29.56 -7.06 12.37
C ILE A 318 30.75 -8.00 12.24
N GLU A 319 31.58 -8.04 13.28
CA GLU A 319 32.75 -8.92 13.36
C GLU A 319 32.50 -10.15 14.24
N ASN A 320 31.63 -10.03 15.23
CA ASN A 320 31.27 -11.06 16.19
C ASN A 320 29.77 -11.12 16.38
N ASN A 321 29.27 -12.17 17.01
CA ASN A 321 27.89 -12.27 17.41
C ASN A 321 27.50 -11.08 18.28
N LEU A 322 26.28 -10.54 18.05
CA LEU A 322 25.78 -9.34 18.72
C LEU A 322 24.39 -9.62 19.29
N LYS A 323 24.15 -9.14 20.52
CA LYS A 323 22.79 -9.11 21.09
C LYS A 323 22.39 -7.66 21.35
N ILE A 324 21.16 -7.33 20.96
CA ILE A 324 20.55 -6.01 21.18
C ILE A 324 19.22 -6.25 21.87
N ASN A 325 19.14 -5.84 23.14
CA ASN A 325 17.89 -5.95 23.89
C ASN A 325 17.12 -4.63 23.78
N LEU A 326 15.90 -4.72 23.28
CA LEU A 326 14.96 -3.60 23.17
C LEU A 326 13.77 -3.88 24.10
N GLU A 327 12.91 -2.88 24.28
CA GLU A 327 11.79 -3.00 25.24
C GLU A 327 10.80 -4.13 24.88
N ASP A 328 10.57 -4.36 23.60
CA ASP A 328 9.53 -5.26 23.07
C ASP A 328 10.06 -6.32 22.10
N VAL A 329 11.33 -6.20 21.70
CA VAL A 329 11.98 -7.11 20.76
C VAL A 329 13.45 -7.28 21.15
N ASP A 330 13.93 -8.50 21.25
CA ASP A 330 15.36 -8.80 21.35
C ASP A 330 15.89 -9.23 19.98
N LEU A 331 17.09 -8.81 19.65
CA LEU A 331 17.77 -9.16 18.41
C LEU A 331 19.06 -9.91 18.73
N GLU A 332 19.23 -11.06 18.15
CA GLU A 332 20.47 -11.81 18.16
C GLU A 332 21.01 -11.90 16.74
N VAL A 333 22.19 -11.37 16.54
CA VAL A 333 22.86 -11.40 15.25
C VAL A 333 23.99 -12.40 15.32
N LEU A 334 23.91 -13.42 14.48
CA LEU A 334 24.90 -14.48 14.39
C LEU A 334 25.76 -14.25 13.15
N LYS A 335 27.06 -14.26 13.32
CA LYS A 335 28.01 -14.15 12.21
C LYS A 335 28.23 -15.53 11.59
N ALA A 336 28.07 -15.63 10.26
CA ALA A 336 28.59 -16.76 9.51
C ALA A 336 30.11 -16.76 9.51
N LYS A 337 30.76 -17.92 9.36
CA LYS A 337 32.20 -18.00 9.16
C LYS A 337 32.61 -17.36 7.85
N ASP A 338 33.87 -16.94 7.79
CA ASP A 338 34.41 -16.34 6.57
C ASP A 338 34.36 -17.37 5.42
N SER A 339 33.78 -16.94 4.29
CA SER A 339 33.65 -17.68 3.04
C SER A 339 34.04 -16.77 1.89
N THR A 340 34.39 -17.35 0.76
CA THR A 340 34.61 -16.62 -0.49
C THR A 340 33.30 -16.34 -1.22
N GLU A 341 32.27 -17.13 -0.99
CA GLU A 341 30.94 -16.98 -1.59
C GLU A 341 30.12 -15.94 -0.82
N GLU A 342 29.52 -14.98 -1.54
CA GLU A 342 28.79 -13.86 -0.94
C GLU A 342 27.60 -14.33 -0.10
N ASN A 343 26.82 -15.29 -0.60
CA ASN A 343 25.65 -15.85 0.08
C ASN A 343 26.02 -16.51 1.40
N GLU A 344 27.09 -17.29 1.42
CA GLU A 344 27.57 -17.97 2.63
C GLU A 344 28.11 -17.00 3.71
N ARG A 345 28.30 -15.73 3.37
CA ARG A 345 28.71 -14.66 4.29
C ARG A 345 27.54 -13.89 4.87
N SER A 346 26.30 -14.32 4.60
CA SER A 346 25.10 -13.66 5.12
C SER A 346 25.15 -13.58 6.65
N ILE A 347 24.80 -12.41 7.20
CA ILE A 347 24.50 -12.32 8.64
C ILE A 347 23.13 -12.93 8.91
N ILE A 348 23.04 -13.65 9.99
CA ILE A 348 21.80 -14.30 10.43
C ILE A 348 21.23 -13.46 11.57
N VAL A 349 19.95 -13.12 11.48
CA VAL A 349 19.27 -12.34 12.51
C VAL A 349 18.18 -13.19 13.13
N ARG A 350 18.22 -13.36 14.44
CA ARG A 350 17.11 -13.93 15.21
C ARG A 350 16.38 -12.81 15.95
N VAL A 351 15.10 -12.67 15.66
CA VAL A 351 14.20 -11.72 16.30
C VAL A 351 13.41 -12.49 17.35
N ILE A 352 13.39 -11.98 18.58
CA ILE A 352 12.62 -12.58 19.67
C ILE A 352 11.57 -11.57 20.10
N ALA A 353 10.29 -11.89 19.92
CA ALA A 353 9.16 -11.01 20.21
C ALA A 353 8.12 -11.78 21.04
N ASN A 354 7.78 -11.30 22.23
CA ASN A 354 6.85 -11.97 23.16
C ASN A 354 7.13 -13.47 23.34
N GLY A 355 8.42 -13.85 23.41
CA GLY A 355 8.88 -15.23 23.59
C GLY A 355 8.89 -16.09 22.33
N LYS A 356 8.48 -15.55 21.17
CA LYS A 356 8.55 -16.23 19.88
C LYS A 356 9.83 -15.89 19.14
N LYS A 357 10.45 -16.90 18.54
CA LYS A 357 11.72 -16.80 17.83
C LYS A 357 11.52 -16.83 16.33
N ILE A 358 11.99 -15.82 15.63
CA ILE A 358 11.93 -15.69 14.17
C ILE A 358 13.35 -15.65 13.63
N LEU A 359 13.73 -16.61 12.82
CA LEU A 359 15.08 -16.75 12.28
C LEU A 359 15.15 -16.28 10.83
N PHE A 360 15.99 -15.29 10.56
CA PHE A 360 16.31 -14.76 9.23
C PHE A 360 17.70 -15.24 8.84
N THR A 361 17.79 -15.97 7.76
CA THR A 361 19.02 -16.66 7.35
C THR A 361 19.73 -16.03 6.16
N GLY A 362 19.13 -14.97 5.54
CA GLY A 362 19.63 -14.46 4.26
C GLY A 362 19.63 -15.56 3.21
N ASP A 363 20.71 -15.64 2.43
CA ASP A 363 20.85 -16.60 1.32
C ASP A 363 21.90 -17.70 1.59
N ILE A 364 22.09 -18.06 2.87
CA ILE A 364 23.04 -19.14 3.21
C ILE A 364 22.72 -20.43 2.48
N GLY A 365 23.75 -21.19 2.16
CA GLY A 365 23.67 -22.54 1.66
C GLY A 365 24.09 -23.58 2.70
N ALA A 366 24.17 -24.82 2.28
CA ALA A 366 24.46 -25.97 3.13
C ALA A 366 25.78 -25.84 3.94
N PHE A 367 26.77 -25.11 3.42
CA PHE A 367 28.03 -24.89 4.14
C PHE A 367 27.82 -24.12 5.44
N THR A 368 27.15 -22.98 5.38
CA THR A 368 26.87 -22.16 6.57
C THR A 368 25.80 -22.80 7.46
N GLU A 369 24.78 -23.46 6.89
CA GLU A 369 23.80 -24.22 7.64
C GLU A 369 24.46 -25.25 8.56
N ASN A 370 25.41 -26.04 8.04
CA ASN A 370 26.17 -27.05 8.80
C ASN A 370 27.01 -26.45 9.96
N GLN A 371 27.36 -25.20 9.87
CA GLN A 371 28.05 -24.49 10.96
C GLN A 371 27.06 -24.01 12.03
N LEU A 372 25.87 -23.54 11.59
CA LEU A 372 24.85 -23.00 12.47
C LEU A 372 24.20 -24.07 13.35
N ILE A 373 24.07 -25.30 12.87
CA ILE A 373 23.55 -26.45 13.64
C ILE A 373 24.27 -26.64 14.99
N LYS A 374 25.50 -26.19 15.10
CA LYS A 374 26.31 -26.25 16.35
C LYS A 374 25.90 -25.22 17.40
N ASN A 375 25.06 -24.27 17.03
CA ASN A 375 24.52 -23.24 17.90
C ASN A 375 23.05 -23.53 18.22
N ASP A 376 22.51 -22.81 19.21
CA ASP A 376 21.08 -22.77 19.45
C ASP A 376 20.43 -21.94 18.33
N ILE A 377 19.76 -22.62 17.37
CA ILE A 377 19.12 -22.01 16.22
C ILE A 377 17.62 -22.33 16.14
N ASP A 378 17.02 -22.88 17.20
CA ASP A 378 15.60 -23.19 17.24
C ASP A 378 14.76 -21.93 16.97
N CYS A 379 13.65 -22.09 16.26
CA CYS A 379 12.76 -20.99 15.92
C CYS A 379 11.31 -21.45 15.74
N ASP A 380 10.36 -20.58 16.07
CA ASP A 380 8.95 -20.80 15.76
C ASP A 380 8.69 -20.49 14.27
N TYR A 381 9.36 -19.47 13.74
CA TYR A 381 9.21 -18.99 12.36
C TYR A 381 10.57 -18.92 11.67
N LEU A 382 10.66 -19.51 10.50
CA LEU A 382 11.86 -19.48 9.66
C LEU A 382 11.62 -18.66 8.40
N LYS A 383 12.38 -17.57 8.20
CA LYS A 383 12.56 -17.01 6.86
C LYS A 383 13.53 -17.91 6.10
N VAL A 384 12.99 -18.66 5.16
CA VAL A 384 13.72 -19.69 4.39
C VAL A 384 14.86 -19.06 3.61
N ALA A 385 16.03 -19.69 3.69
CA ALA A 385 17.23 -19.24 3.01
C ALA A 385 17.10 -19.26 1.48
N HIS A 386 17.72 -18.28 0.82
CA HIS A 386 17.94 -18.22 -0.61
C HIS A 386 16.65 -18.46 -1.42
N HIS A 387 15.55 -17.84 -0.95
CA HIS A 387 14.23 -17.88 -1.59
C HIS A 387 13.67 -19.29 -1.84
N GLY A 388 14.14 -20.28 -1.09
CA GLY A 388 13.81 -21.69 -1.30
C GLY A 388 14.64 -22.36 -2.40
N SER A 389 15.91 -22.03 -2.51
CA SER A 389 16.87 -22.69 -3.40
C SER A 389 17.02 -24.18 -3.03
N LYS A 390 17.27 -25.02 -4.02
CA LYS A 390 17.57 -26.45 -3.82
C LYS A 390 18.83 -26.70 -2.98
N ASN A 391 19.75 -25.72 -2.94
CA ASN A 391 21.04 -25.79 -2.26
C ASN A 391 20.98 -25.32 -0.79
N SER A 392 19.81 -24.91 -0.31
CA SER A 392 19.57 -24.42 1.05
C SER A 392 18.49 -25.27 1.73
N SER A 393 18.28 -25.04 3.03
CA SER A 393 17.29 -25.75 3.84
C SER A 393 17.56 -27.27 3.87
N SER A 394 18.79 -27.64 4.30
CA SER A 394 19.17 -29.04 4.49
C SER A 394 18.30 -29.72 5.55
N PRO A 395 18.07 -31.04 5.45
CA PRO A 395 17.29 -31.77 6.45
C PRO A 395 17.81 -31.57 7.87
N GLU A 396 19.14 -31.57 8.04
CA GLU A 396 19.83 -31.40 9.31
C GLU A 396 19.57 -29.99 9.89
N PHE A 397 19.63 -28.93 9.05
CA PHE A 397 19.33 -27.57 9.45
C PHE A 397 17.86 -27.40 9.85
N LEU A 398 16.95 -27.96 9.05
CA LEU A 398 15.50 -27.90 9.34
C LEU A 398 15.17 -28.69 10.63
N SER A 399 15.83 -29.81 10.88
CA SER A 399 15.65 -30.56 12.12
C SER A 399 16.15 -29.78 13.34
N ALA A 400 17.30 -29.11 13.22
CA ALA A 400 17.87 -28.30 14.31
C ALA A 400 17.11 -27.01 14.57
N SER A 401 16.63 -26.33 13.53
CA SER A 401 15.84 -25.11 13.66
C SER A 401 14.36 -25.34 14.01
N SER A 402 13.82 -26.51 13.65
CA SER A 402 12.49 -27.02 13.98
C SER A 402 11.34 -25.99 13.84
N PRO A 403 11.20 -25.28 12.70
CA PRO A 403 10.23 -24.23 12.54
C PRO A 403 8.80 -24.77 12.45
N LYS A 404 7.86 -24.15 13.18
CA LYS A 404 6.42 -24.39 13.02
C LYS A 404 5.92 -23.85 11.69
N THR A 405 6.45 -22.70 11.29
CA THR A 405 6.07 -22.03 10.05
C THR A 405 7.31 -21.53 9.31
N SER A 406 7.34 -21.78 8.01
CA SER A 406 8.40 -21.37 7.09
C SER A 406 7.88 -20.34 6.10
N ILE A 407 8.55 -19.19 6.00
CA ILE A 407 8.17 -18.10 5.12
C ILE A 407 9.19 -17.99 3.99
N ILE A 408 8.71 -17.99 2.75
CA ILE A 408 9.53 -17.88 1.54
C ILE A 408 9.21 -16.57 0.85
N SER A 409 10.19 -15.67 0.78
CA SER A 409 10.10 -14.48 -0.07
C SER A 409 10.63 -14.82 -1.46
N CYS A 410 9.80 -14.72 -2.48
CA CYS A 410 10.20 -14.94 -3.87
C CYS A 410 9.21 -14.24 -4.82
N GLY A 411 9.65 -13.94 -6.03
CA GLY A 411 8.82 -13.29 -7.03
C GLY A 411 7.90 -14.26 -7.76
N TYR A 412 6.70 -13.81 -8.13
CA TYR A 412 5.80 -14.58 -8.97
C TYR A 412 6.43 -14.89 -10.33
N LYS A 413 6.45 -16.17 -10.73
CA LYS A 413 7.08 -16.66 -11.97
C LYS A 413 8.51 -16.16 -12.16
N ASN A 414 9.31 -16.16 -11.08
CA ASN A 414 10.69 -15.70 -11.12
C ASN A 414 11.58 -16.60 -12.01
N ARG A 415 12.65 -16.01 -12.55
CA ARG A 415 13.57 -16.68 -13.50
C ARG A 415 14.40 -17.81 -12.89
N TYR A 416 14.50 -17.84 -11.55
CA TYR A 416 15.28 -18.85 -10.83
C TYR A 416 14.47 -20.10 -10.52
N ASN A 417 13.17 -20.10 -10.84
CA ASN A 417 12.22 -21.15 -10.47
C ASN A 417 12.13 -21.36 -8.94
N HIS A 418 12.42 -20.32 -8.15
CA HIS A 418 12.26 -20.37 -6.69
C HIS A 418 10.81 -20.24 -6.28
N PRO A 419 10.37 -20.96 -5.22
CA PRO A 419 11.11 -22.00 -4.52
C PRO A 419 11.17 -23.29 -5.34
N HIS A 420 12.31 -23.97 -5.29
CA HIS A 420 12.46 -25.28 -5.91
C HIS A 420 11.62 -26.34 -5.18
N LYS A 421 11.12 -27.31 -5.95
CA LYS A 421 10.31 -28.40 -5.41
C LYS A 421 11.02 -29.16 -4.30
N ASP A 422 12.30 -29.47 -4.50
CA ASP A 422 13.11 -30.21 -3.53
C ASP A 422 13.19 -29.49 -2.16
N ALA A 423 13.32 -28.15 -2.18
CA ALA A 423 13.32 -27.36 -0.95
C ALA A 423 11.94 -27.36 -0.27
N LEU A 424 10.87 -27.22 -1.05
CA LEU A 424 9.50 -27.30 -0.54
C LEU A 424 9.19 -28.67 0.08
N ASP A 425 9.62 -29.76 -0.57
CA ASP A 425 9.39 -31.11 -0.10
C ASP A 425 10.15 -31.37 1.22
N ARG A 426 11.41 -30.87 1.36
CA ARG A 426 12.16 -30.93 2.62
C ARG A 426 11.47 -30.14 3.74
N ILE A 427 11.05 -28.92 3.48
CA ILE A 427 10.37 -28.09 4.49
C ILE A 427 9.05 -28.74 4.94
N LYS A 428 8.22 -29.19 3.99
CA LYS A 428 6.96 -29.85 4.30
C LYS A 428 7.15 -31.18 5.07
N SER A 429 8.23 -31.91 4.82
CA SER A 429 8.52 -33.16 5.52
C SER A 429 8.77 -32.95 7.01
N THR A 430 9.09 -31.73 7.48
CA THR A 430 9.23 -31.42 8.90
C THR A 430 7.89 -31.10 9.59
N GLY A 431 6.79 -31.04 8.82
CA GLY A 431 5.48 -30.61 9.33
C GLY A 431 5.31 -29.08 9.43
N SER A 432 6.27 -28.30 8.90
CA SER A 432 6.19 -26.84 8.91
C SER A 432 5.15 -26.30 7.91
N ASP A 433 4.29 -25.38 8.35
CA ASP A 433 3.40 -24.64 7.47
C ASP A 433 4.21 -23.72 6.55
N VAL A 434 3.80 -23.60 5.28
CA VAL A 434 4.55 -22.82 4.29
C VAL A 434 3.75 -21.63 3.80
N PHE A 435 4.28 -20.43 4.00
CA PHE A 435 3.78 -19.19 3.44
C PHE A 435 4.74 -18.66 2.37
N ARG A 436 4.20 -18.12 1.25
CA ARG A 436 4.99 -17.67 0.10
C ARG A 436 4.51 -16.34 -0.42
N THR A 437 5.42 -15.37 -0.60
CA THR A 437 5.06 -14.02 -1.09
C THR A 437 4.57 -14.02 -2.53
N ASP A 438 5.07 -14.92 -3.38
CA ASP A 438 4.63 -15.02 -4.78
C ASP A 438 3.17 -15.49 -4.93
N LEU A 439 2.64 -16.22 -3.94
CA LEU A 439 1.25 -16.68 -3.93
C LEU A 439 0.35 -15.77 -3.09
N GLN A 440 0.82 -15.35 -1.92
CA GLN A 440 0.02 -14.69 -0.90
C GLN A 440 0.27 -13.16 -0.81
N GLY A 441 1.21 -12.63 -1.60
CA GLY A 441 1.61 -11.22 -1.50
C GLY A 441 2.36 -10.94 -0.20
N ASN A 442 2.16 -9.75 0.38
CA ASN A 442 2.74 -9.46 1.70
C ASN A 442 2.21 -10.44 2.75
N ILE A 443 3.13 -10.95 3.57
CA ILE A 443 2.79 -11.84 4.70
C ILE A 443 3.03 -11.08 5.99
N MET A 444 2.02 -11.03 6.85
CA MET A 444 2.07 -10.36 8.14
C MET A 444 1.95 -11.37 9.27
N LEU A 445 2.95 -11.41 10.12
CA LEU A 445 2.95 -12.13 11.39
C LEU A 445 2.75 -11.13 12.52
N ARG A 446 1.67 -11.28 13.27
CA ARG A 446 1.35 -10.50 14.48
C ARG A 446 1.58 -11.35 15.71
N ILE A 447 2.38 -10.84 16.61
CA ILE A 447 2.68 -11.52 17.87
C ILE A 447 2.37 -10.55 19.00
N ASN A 448 1.50 -10.94 19.92
CA ASN A 448 1.22 -10.20 21.13
C ASN A 448 1.23 -11.14 22.34
N LYS A 449 0.95 -10.63 23.54
CA LYS A 449 0.94 -11.42 24.77
C LYS A 449 -0.07 -12.55 24.80
N PHE A 450 -1.12 -12.49 23.97
CA PHE A 450 -2.29 -13.38 24.06
C PHE A 450 -2.39 -14.34 22.88
N GLU A 451 -1.95 -13.90 21.70
CA GLU A 451 -2.13 -14.64 20.46
C GLU A 451 -0.99 -14.38 19.46
N GLU A 452 -0.79 -15.31 18.58
CA GLU A 452 0.01 -15.18 17.38
C GLU A 452 -0.88 -15.43 16.16
N LYS A 453 -0.74 -14.61 15.12
CA LYS A 453 -1.51 -14.74 13.89
C LYS A 453 -0.64 -14.42 12.69
N ILE A 454 -0.57 -15.35 11.74
CA ILE A 454 0.04 -15.13 10.43
C ILE A 454 -1.03 -15.02 9.37
N THR A 455 -0.91 -14.04 8.46
CA THR A 455 -1.87 -13.81 7.37
C THR A 455 -1.13 -13.37 6.11
N GLY A 456 -1.52 -13.92 4.97
CA GLY A 456 -1.10 -13.41 3.66
C GLY A 456 -2.11 -12.41 3.11
N PHE A 457 -1.65 -11.41 2.36
CA PHE A 457 -2.53 -10.42 1.75
C PHE A 457 -3.49 -11.03 0.71
N ARG A 458 -3.05 -12.13 0.06
CA ARG A 458 -3.84 -12.90 -0.92
C ARG A 458 -4.30 -14.24 -0.38
N GLU A 459 -4.50 -14.38 0.91
CA GLU A 459 -5.17 -15.56 1.48
C GLU A 459 -6.64 -15.52 1.14
N ILE A 460 -6.88 -15.80 -0.10
CA ILE A 460 -8.18 -16.02 -0.65
C ILE A 460 -8.21 -17.53 -0.89
N ASP A 461 -8.80 -18.27 0.04
CA ASP A 461 -9.43 -19.52 -0.34
C ASP A 461 -10.27 -19.19 -1.55
N GLY A 462 -10.01 -19.83 -2.70
CA GLY A 462 -10.61 -19.48 -4.00
C GLY A 462 -12.15 -19.57 -4.05
N ASN A 463 -12.78 -19.60 -2.89
CA ASN A 463 -14.21 -19.51 -2.68
C ASN A 463 -14.62 -18.06 -2.46
N LEU A 464 -15.69 -17.65 -3.14
CA LEU A 464 -16.36 -16.35 -2.97
C LEU A 464 -16.58 -15.98 -1.49
N LEU A 465 -16.78 -16.99 -0.62
CA LEU A 465 -16.93 -16.82 0.83
C LEU A 465 -15.64 -16.37 1.53
N GLY A 466 -14.48 -16.85 1.11
CA GLY A 466 -13.18 -16.41 1.65
C GLY A 466 -12.86 -14.97 1.26
N LEU A 467 -13.15 -14.59 0.00
CA LEU A 467 -13.12 -13.20 -0.47
C LEU A 467 -14.05 -12.30 0.35
N LEU A 468 -15.29 -12.73 0.56
CA LEU A 468 -16.26 -12.01 1.35
C LEU A 468 -15.84 -11.87 2.82
N ASN A 469 -15.26 -12.88 3.44
CA ASN A 469 -14.80 -12.81 4.83
C ASN A 469 -13.55 -11.93 5.00
N PHE A 470 -12.60 -12.00 4.06
CA PHE A 470 -11.38 -11.17 4.10
C PHE A 470 -11.69 -9.69 3.92
N TYR A 471 -12.59 -9.38 2.98
CA TYR A 471 -13.01 -8.00 2.68
C TYR A 471 -14.33 -7.62 3.35
N PHE A 472 -14.90 -8.49 4.20
CA PHE A 472 -16.24 -8.27 4.77
C PHE A 472 -16.37 -6.91 5.45
N MET A 473 -15.40 -6.51 6.25
CA MET A 473 -15.40 -5.20 6.90
C MET A 473 -15.22 -4.04 5.90
N ASP A 474 -14.42 -4.24 4.88
CA ASP A 474 -14.23 -3.23 3.82
C ASP A 474 -15.45 -3.16 2.90
N ILE A 475 -16.05 -4.30 2.56
CA ILE A 475 -17.31 -4.39 1.80
C ILE A 475 -18.47 -3.82 2.60
N LEU A 476 -18.57 -4.15 3.88
CA LEU A 476 -19.59 -3.61 4.78
C LEU A 476 -19.45 -2.09 4.90
N ASN A 477 -18.24 -1.58 5.03
CA ASN A 477 -17.96 -0.16 5.03
C ASN A 477 -18.37 0.50 3.69
N VAL A 478 -18.06 -0.11 2.55
CA VAL A 478 -18.46 0.37 1.22
C VAL A 478 -19.98 0.32 1.06
N ILE A 479 -20.64 -0.74 1.51
CA ILE A 479 -22.11 -0.86 1.49
C ILE A 479 -22.73 0.19 2.41
N MET A 480 -22.21 0.41 3.60
CA MET A 480 -22.66 1.46 4.52
C MET A 480 -22.46 2.86 3.92
N TYR A 481 -21.36 3.09 3.18
CA TYR A 481 -21.16 4.34 2.42
C TYR A 481 -22.17 4.50 1.28
N LEU A 482 -22.42 3.43 0.53
CA LEU A 482 -23.40 3.43 -0.56
C LEU A 482 -24.83 3.59 -0.01
N LEU A 483 -25.17 2.93 1.07
CA LEU A 483 -26.47 3.09 1.74
C LEU A 483 -26.62 4.48 2.35
N GLY A 484 -25.61 4.99 3.06
CA GLY A 484 -25.57 6.36 3.55
C GLY A 484 -25.72 7.38 2.43
N PHE A 485 -25.06 7.14 1.30
CA PHE A 485 -25.17 7.96 0.11
C PHE A 485 -26.57 7.85 -0.55
N PHE A 486 -27.17 6.65 -0.61
CA PHE A 486 -28.53 6.42 -1.09
C PHE A 486 -29.58 7.08 -0.20
N VAL A 487 -29.43 6.94 1.12
CA VAL A 487 -30.29 7.62 2.10
C VAL A 487 -30.19 9.13 1.94
N LEU A 488 -28.99 9.68 1.74
CA LEU A 488 -28.78 11.11 1.50
C LEU A 488 -29.38 11.60 0.16
N VAL A 489 -29.40 10.74 -0.86
CA VAL A 489 -30.04 11.04 -2.17
C VAL A 489 -31.56 10.98 -2.06
N LYS A 490 -32.11 10.03 -1.32
CA LYS A 490 -33.57 9.85 -1.12
C LYS A 490 -34.16 10.96 -0.23
N ILE A 491 -33.46 11.38 0.82
CA ILE A 491 -33.82 12.52 1.70
C ILE A 491 -34.01 13.82 0.90
N ARG A 492 -33.41 13.95 -0.28
CA ARG A 492 -33.54 15.11 -1.15
C ARG A 492 -34.81 15.11 -2.00
N LYS A 493 -35.44 13.95 -2.19
CA LYS A 493 -36.60 13.83 -3.10
C LYS A 493 -37.94 14.08 -2.43
N ASP A 494 -38.06 13.78 -1.14
CA ASP A 494 -39.31 13.88 -0.42
C ASP A 494 -39.12 14.74 0.83
N SER A 495 -39.82 15.86 0.88
CA SER A 495 -39.85 16.79 2.01
C SER A 495 -40.61 16.26 3.24
N VAL A 496 -41.00 15.00 3.23
CA VAL A 496 -41.63 14.29 4.34
C VAL A 496 -41.00 12.91 4.43
N ILE A 497 -40.12 12.70 5.41
CA ILE A 497 -39.58 11.38 5.73
C ILE A 497 -40.50 10.72 6.72
N ASP A 498 -41.15 9.66 6.32
CA ASP A 498 -41.82 8.73 7.24
C ASP A 498 -40.73 7.89 7.91
N LEU A 499 -40.48 8.18 9.18
CA LEU A 499 -39.46 7.49 10.00
C LEU A 499 -39.77 5.99 10.16
N GLU A 500 -41.03 5.60 10.08
CA GLU A 500 -41.48 4.18 10.16
C GLU A 500 -40.86 3.33 9.02
N PHE A 501 -40.66 3.88 7.83
CA PHE A 501 -40.07 3.15 6.71
C PHE A 501 -38.59 2.81 6.91
N ILE A 502 -37.85 3.67 7.63
CA ILE A 502 -36.43 3.44 7.94
C ILE A 502 -36.28 2.38 9.04
N GLU A 503 -37.17 2.33 10.00
CA GLU A 503 -37.17 1.30 11.03
C GLU A 503 -37.50 -0.09 10.47
N GLU A 504 -38.41 -0.22 9.51
CA GLU A 504 -38.71 -1.50 8.86
C GLU A 504 -37.54 -2.04 8.03
N GLU A 505 -36.83 -1.21 7.28
CA GLU A 505 -35.67 -1.64 6.49
C GLU A 505 -34.45 -1.96 7.36
N LEU A 506 -34.21 -1.22 8.44
CA LEU A 506 -33.18 -1.54 9.42
C LEU A 506 -33.51 -2.82 10.21
N TRP A 507 -34.81 -3.10 10.45
CA TRP A 507 -35.26 -4.32 11.12
C TRP A 507 -35.06 -5.58 10.24
N ILE A 508 -35.22 -5.45 8.92
CA ILE A 508 -34.92 -6.53 7.94
C ILE A 508 -33.42 -6.83 7.94
N ILE A 509 -32.56 -5.80 7.97
CA ILE A 509 -31.10 -5.96 8.03
C ILE A 509 -30.68 -6.60 9.36
N TYR A 510 -31.31 -6.20 10.48
CA TYR A 510 -31.06 -6.80 11.80
C TYR A 510 -31.50 -8.28 11.86
N LYS A 511 -32.62 -8.65 11.25
CA LYS A 511 -33.06 -10.04 11.15
C LYS A 511 -32.18 -10.92 10.26
N LEU A 512 -31.60 -10.37 9.21
CA LEU A 512 -30.63 -11.07 8.36
C LEU A 512 -29.28 -11.27 9.07
N TRP A 513 -29.03 -10.51 10.14
CA TRP A 513 -27.80 -10.59 10.93
C TRP A 513 -27.91 -11.55 12.12
N SER A 514 -29.12 -11.90 12.52
CA SER A 514 -29.41 -12.79 13.65
C SER A 514 -29.72 -14.24 13.24
N CYS A 515 -29.66 -14.56 11.94
CA CYS A 515 -29.63 -15.91 11.36
C CYS A 515 -28.23 -16.24 10.81
#